data_ace2036b3f58fc0fd7b04962369b79c5
#
_entry.id   ace2036b3f58fc0fd7b04962369b79c5
#
_cell.length_a   1.000
_cell.length_b   1.000
_cell.length_c   1.000
_cell.angle_alpha   90.00
_cell.angle_beta   90.00
_cell.angle_gamma   90.00
#
_symmetry.space_group_name_H-M   'P 1'
#
loop_
_entity.id
_entity.type
_entity.pdbx_description
1 polymer ?
#
loop_
_entity_poly.entity_id
_entity_poly.type
_entity_poly.pdbx_seq_one_letter_code
_entity_poly.pdbx_strand_id
1 'polypeptide(L)'
;MIKVSIASSEDRAKGVAQSLELIDSEVVIPDRPVMVKPNFVTTTNQLAATHVDATRATLEYLSGKGVSDFVIAVGPALGTPDSGFDNYGYRDLTNDFKIEFMDLNTDDRIPVPAFDDHLNPQTLYMSKRLSESYVVSVCPMKTHNNVVVTLGLKNILVGTLSGVEEKRKIHKGSKAINLTLAKMAQHVVPDLTVIDGVIGMQGDGPIDGFEMPSNVVVASHHGIAADVVGLQVMGYDLNQVGYLRYAMELRNLALDDIEVVGESIDTVKVSYADHKDIEEQLTWPLQGDWHGVFDHD
;
A
#
# COMPACT_ATOMS: atom_id res chain seq x y z
N MET A 1 3.07 19.73 9.57
CA MET A 1 3.86 18.73 8.77
C MET A 1 3.30 17.35 9.03
N ILE A 2 3.30 16.49 8.05
CA ILE A 2 2.86 15.09 8.13
C ILE A 2 4.04 14.24 8.57
N LYS A 3 3.94 13.60 9.73
CA LYS A 3 5.02 12.76 10.22
C LYS A 3 5.03 11.40 9.52
N VAL A 4 6.22 11.00 9.08
CA VAL A 4 6.52 9.67 8.57
C VAL A 4 7.68 9.11 9.38
N SER A 5 7.46 7.99 10.05
CA SER A 5 8.49 7.34 10.84
C SER A 5 9.31 6.37 10.01
N ILE A 6 10.59 6.26 10.36
CA ILE A 6 11.48 5.21 9.91
C ILE A 6 12.10 4.55 11.15
N ALA A 7 11.90 3.25 11.31
CA ALA A 7 12.54 2.45 12.34
C ALA A 7 13.45 1.39 11.69
N SER A 8 14.69 1.28 12.17
CA SER A 8 15.63 0.25 11.72
C SER A 8 15.54 -0.97 12.62
N SER A 9 15.28 -2.16 12.07
CA SER A 9 15.18 -3.41 12.81
C SER A 9 15.27 -4.63 11.90
N GLU A 10 15.98 -5.67 12.36
CA GLU A 10 15.94 -7.01 11.74
C GLU A 10 14.72 -7.83 12.21
N ASP A 11 14.05 -7.38 13.27
CA ASP A 11 12.85 -8.00 13.84
C ASP A 11 11.63 -7.18 13.44
N ARG A 12 10.69 -7.81 12.70
CA ARG A 12 9.47 -7.15 12.21
C ARG A 12 8.59 -6.58 13.31
N ALA A 13 8.35 -7.37 14.36
CA ALA A 13 7.47 -6.95 15.43
C ALA A 13 8.03 -5.71 16.13
N LYS A 14 9.34 -5.70 16.43
CA LYS A 14 10.02 -4.55 17.01
C LYS A 14 10.02 -3.35 16.07
N GLY A 15 10.35 -3.55 14.79
CA GLY A 15 10.38 -2.49 13.80
C GLY A 15 9.02 -1.81 13.64
N VAL A 16 7.94 -2.60 13.54
CA VAL A 16 6.57 -2.07 13.45
C VAL A 16 6.20 -1.31 14.72
N ALA A 17 6.44 -1.89 15.90
CA ALA A 17 6.13 -1.24 17.18
C ALA A 17 6.87 0.11 17.32
N GLN A 18 8.17 0.14 17.07
CA GLN A 18 8.99 1.35 17.12
C GLN A 18 8.52 2.41 16.11
N SER A 19 8.22 1.99 14.87
CA SER A 19 7.76 2.91 13.83
C SER A 19 6.42 3.54 14.20
N LEU A 20 5.46 2.77 14.71
CA LEU A 20 4.15 3.28 15.14
C LEU A 20 4.25 4.16 16.39
N GLU A 21 5.14 3.86 17.33
CA GLU A 21 5.38 4.66 18.54
C GLU A 21 5.90 6.07 18.19
N LEU A 22 6.77 6.19 17.18
CA LEU A 22 7.32 7.46 16.72
C LEU A 22 6.26 8.43 16.18
N ILE A 23 5.12 7.92 15.71
CA ILE A 23 4.00 8.72 15.18
C ILE A 23 2.74 8.62 16.05
N ASP A 24 2.84 8.07 17.26
CA ASP A 24 1.69 7.76 18.13
C ASP A 24 0.74 8.94 18.35
N SER A 25 1.28 10.14 18.49
CA SER A 25 0.50 11.39 18.65
C SER A 25 -0.34 11.75 17.44
N GLU A 26 0.00 11.25 16.25
CA GLU A 26 -0.71 11.55 14.99
C GLU A 26 -1.81 10.51 14.70
N VAL A 27 -1.76 9.33 15.34
CA VAL A 27 -2.70 8.24 15.10
C VAL A 27 -3.93 8.41 15.99
N VAL A 28 -5.01 8.89 15.37
CA VAL A 28 -6.33 9.04 16.01
C VAL A 28 -7.30 8.06 15.35
N ILE A 29 -7.85 7.15 16.14
CA ILE A 29 -8.78 6.13 15.65
C ILE A 29 -10.20 6.58 15.99
N PRO A 30 -11.06 6.89 14.98
CA PRO A 30 -12.44 7.27 15.20
C PRO A 30 -13.29 6.06 15.63
N ASP A 31 -14.49 6.33 16.16
CA ASP A 31 -15.47 5.29 16.52
C ASP A 31 -16.14 4.73 15.26
N ARG A 32 -15.40 3.88 14.55
CA ARG A 32 -15.84 3.12 13.37
C ARG A 32 -15.03 1.83 13.25
N PRO A 33 -15.53 0.80 12.50
CA PRO A 33 -14.80 -0.46 12.32
C PRO A 33 -13.37 -0.24 11.85
N VAL A 34 -12.43 -1.00 12.41
CA VAL A 34 -11.02 -0.97 11.98
C VAL A 34 -10.77 -2.12 11.02
N MET A 35 -10.43 -1.77 9.77
CA MET A 35 -10.09 -2.73 8.75
C MET A 35 -8.58 -2.72 8.50
N VAL A 36 -7.92 -3.81 8.84
CA VAL A 36 -6.50 -4.03 8.53
C VAL A 36 -6.42 -4.81 7.23
N LYS A 37 -5.74 -4.22 6.25
CA LYS A 37 -5.56 -4.83 4.94
C LYS A 37 -4.11 -5.20 4.70
N PRO A 38 -3.70 -6.47 4.91
CA PRO A 38 -2.43 -6.98 4.43
C PRO A 38 -2.41 -7.10 2.90
N ASN A 39 -1.22 -7.17 2.33
CA ASN A 39 -1.05 -7.38 0.89
C ASN A 39 -0.94 -8.89 0.59
N PHE A 40 -1.91 -9.43 -0.15
CA PHE A 40 -1.87 -10.79 -0.69
C PHE A 40 -2.02 -10.72 -2.21
N VAL A 41 -0.92 -10.62 -2.96
CA VAL A 41 -0.98 -10.70 -4.43
C VAL A 41 -1.24 -12.14 -4.86
N THR A 42 -0.53 -13.06 -4.23
CA THR A 42 -0.71 -14.51 -4.33
C THR A 42 -0.83 -15.09 -2.93
N THR A 43 -1.31 -16.34 -2.84
CA THR A 43 -1.51 -17.05 -1.57
C THR A 43 -0.49 -18.17 -1.34
N THR A 44 0.57 -18.26 -2.15
CA THR A 44 1.56 -19.33 -2.12
C THR A 44 3.02 -18.85 -2.11
N ASN A 45 3.27 -17.56 -2.19
CA ASN A 45 4.61 -16.96 -2.12
C ASN A 45 4.65 -15.91 -1.00
N GLN A 46 5.29 -16.25 0.12
CA GLN A 46 5.38 -15.38 1.29
C GLN A 46 6.09 -14.06 1.00
N LEU A 47 7.10 -14.06 0.14
CA LEU A 47 7.82 -12.82 -0.21
C LEU A 47 6.92 -11.81 -0.96
N ALA A 48 5.88 -12.29 -1.67
CA ALA A 48 4.90 -11.46 -2.35
C ALA A 48 3.75 -10.98 -1.44
N ALA A 49 3.71 -11.41 -0.17
CA ALA A 49 2.64 -11.16 0.78
C ALA A 49 3.15 -10.50 2.07
N THR A 50 2.27 -9.79 2.76
CA THR A 50 2.56 -9.25 4.09
C THR A 50 2.83 -10.40 5.06
N HIS A 51 3.96 -10.33 5.77
CA HIS A 51 4.29 -11.29 6.82
C HIS A 51 3.33 -11.11 8.02
N VAL A 52 2.88 -12.23 8.60
CA VAL A 52 1.92 -12.21 9.70
C VAL A 52 2.41 -11.41 10.91
N ASP A 53 3.72 -11.42 11.20
CA ASP A 53 4.28 -10.68 12.34
C ASP A 53 4.14 -9.17 12.20
N ALA A 54 4.22 -8.63 10.97
CA ALA A 54 3.97 -7.21 10.73
C ALA A 54 2.51 -6.85 11.04
N THR A 55 1.57 -7.72 10.63
CA THR A 55 0.15 -7.54 10.93
C THR A 55 -0.11 -7.71 12.44
N ARG A 56 0.46 -8.73 13.09
CA ARG A 56 0.34 -8.95 14.54
C ARG A 56 0.76 -7.72 15.33
N ALA A 57 1.96 -7.20 15.08
CA ALA A 57 2.46 -6.02 15.79
C ALA A 57 1.59 -4.77 15.54
N THR A 58 1.00 -4.64 14.34
CA THR A 58 0.03 -3.59 14.05
C THR A 58 -1.26 -3.77 14.87
N LEU A 59 -1.78 -4.99 15.01
CA LEU A 59 -2.96 -5.28 15.84
C LEU A 59 -2.67 -5.02 17.33
N GLU A 60 -1.48 -5.38 17.82
CA GLU A 60 -1.05 -5.11 19.20
C GLU A 60 -1.04 -3.61 19.48
N TYR A 61 -0.46 -2.82 18.58
CA TYR A 61 -0.46 -1.35 18.69
C TYR A 61 -1.90 -0.79 18.72
N LEU A 62 -2.75 -1.20 17.78
CA LEU A 62 -4.14 -0.74 17.68
C LEU A 62 -4.96 -1.16 18.90
N SER A 63 -4.70 -2.35 19.45
CA SER A 63 -5.31 -2.81 20.72
C SER A 63 -4.89 -1.91 21.88
N GLY A 64 -3.64 -1.49 21.94
CA GLY A 64 -3.15 -0.49 22.91
C GLY A 64 -3.84 0.87 22.79
N LYS A 65 -4.36 1.21 21.61
CA LYS A 65 -5.21 2.39 21.35
C LYS A 65 -6.70 2.16 21.67
N GLY A 66 -7.08 1.00 22.17
CA GLY A 66 -8.44 0.67 22.59
C GLY A 66 -9.31 -0.03 21.54
N VAL A 67 -8.74 -0.46 20.41
CA VAL A 67 -9.45 -1.26 19.41
C VAL A 67 -9.60 -2.70 19.91
N SER A 68 -10.84 -3.20 20.01
CA SER A 68 -11.15 -4.55 20.49
C SER A 68 -11.48 -5.55 19.38
N ASP A 69 -11.97 -5.04 18.25
CA ASP A 69 -12.51 -5.85 17.16
C ASP A 69 -11.87 -5.43 15.84
N PHE A 70 -11.39 -6.40 15.06
CA PHE A 70 -10.69 -6.17 13.83
C PHE A 70 -11.35 -6.87 12.64
N VAL A 71 -11.32 -6.23 11.48
CA VAL A 71 -11.57 -6.89 10.20
C VAL A 71 -10.23 -7.05 9.49
N ILE A 72 -9.77 -8.28 9.24
CA ILE A 72 -8.63 -8.52 8.35
C ILE A 72 -9.16 -8.85 6.97
N ALA A 73 -8.98 -7.92 6.04
CA ALA A 73 -9.58 -7.97 4.72
C ALA A 73 -8.53 -8.10 3.61
N VAL A 74 -8.69 -9.06 2.72
CA VAL A 74 -7.80 -9.28 1.58
C VAL A 74 -8.59 -9.53 0.30
N GLY A 75 -7.99 -9.21 -0.83
CA GLY A 75 -8.52 -9.52 -2.16
C GLY A 75 -7.37 -10.02 -3.04
N PRO A 76 -6.94 -11.28 -2.92
CA PRO A 76 -5.84 -11.80 -3.71
C PRO A 76 -6.16 -11.78 -5.20
N ALA A 77 -5.12 -11.57 -6.02
CA ALA A 77 -5.21 -11.70 -7.47
C ALA A 77 -5.09 -13.17 -7.90
N LEU A 78 -4.31 -13.96 -7.16
CA LEU A 78 -4.05 -15.38 -7.39
C LEU A 78 -4.30 -16.17 -6.11
N GLY A 79 -5.13 -17.20 -6.18
CA GLY A 79 -5.58 -18.01 -5.05
C GLY A 79 -6.85 -17.48 -4.38
N THR A 80 -7.17 -17.99 -3.20
CA THR A 80 -8.33 -17.60 -2.41
C THR A 80 -7.91 -16.96 -1.10
N PRO A 81 -8.69 -16.05 -0.49
CA PRO A 81 -8.40 -15.48 0.81
C PRO A 81 -8.11 -16.55 1.88
N ASP A 82 -8.95 -17.59 1.96
CA ASP A 82 -8.79 -18.67 2.93
C ASP A 82 -7.44 -19.37 2.80
N SER A 83 -7.04 -19.72 1.56
CA SER A 83 -5.73 -20.34 1.34
C SER A 83 -4.57 -19.41 1.76
N GLY A 84 -4.73 -18.10 1.59
CA GLY A 84 -3.75 -17.12 2.05
C GLY A 84 -3.69 -17.02 3.58
N PHE A 85 -4.83 -16.96 4.24
CA PHE A 85 -4.90 -16.93 5.70
C PHE A 85 -4.28 -18.18 6.32
N ASP A 86 -4.53 -19.37 5.73
CA ASP A 86 -3.96 -20.63 6.19
C ASP A 86 -2.45 -20.70 5.91
N ASN A 87 -2.01 -20.44 4.66
CA ASN A 87 -0.62 -20.60 4.25
C ASN A 87 0.34 -19.62 4.92
N TYR A 88 -0.15 -18.42 5.28
CA TYR A 88 0.66 -17.36 5.88
C TYR A 88 0.48 -17.23 7.41
N GLY A 89 -0.25 -18.18 8.06
CA GLY A 89 -0.38 -18.25 9.51
C GLY A 89 -1.30 -17.18 10.11
N TYR A 90 -2.17 -16.56 9.33
CA TYR A 90 -3.07 -15.50 9.83
C TYR A 90 -4.17 -16.03 10.75
N ARG A 91 -4.57 -17.32 10.64
CA ARG A 91 -5.58 -17.92 11.51
C ARG A 91 -5.17 -17.91 12.97
N ASP A 92 -3.87 -18.03 13.25
CA ASP A 92 -3.35 -18.03 14.62
C ASP A 92 -3.51 -16.68 15.33
N LEU A 93 -3.76 -15.59 14.60
CA LEU A 93 -4.05 -14.29 15.19
C LEU A 93 -5.36 -14.30 16.01
N THR A 94 -6.29 -15.20 15.71
CA THR A 94 -7.56 -15.33 16.45
C THR A 94 -7.37 -15.87 17.88
N ASN A 95 -6.20 -16.39 18.22
CA ASN A 95 -5.88 -16.80 19.59
C ASN A 95 -5.75 -15.59 20.53
N ASP A 96 -5.39 -14.42 19.99
CA ASP A 96 -5.06 -13.24 20.77
C ASP A 96 -6.01 -12.07 20.49
N PHE A 97 -6.66 -12.05 19.31
CA PHE A 97 -7.49 -10.94 18.84
C PHE A 97 -8.86 -11.41 18.37
N LYS A 98 -9.88 -10.57 18.54
CA LYS A 98 -11.19 -10.79 17.94
C LYS A 98 -11.17 -10.30 16.49
N ILE A 99 -11.17 -11.23 15.53
CA ILE A 99 -10.96 -10.98 14.11
C ILE A 99 -12.10 -11.55 13.27
N GLU A 100 -12.63 -10.71 12.37
CA GLU A 100 -13.42 -11.12 11.21
C GLU A 100 -12.47 -11.19 10.00
N PHE A 101 -12.40 -12.35 9.32
CA PHE A 101 -11.69 -12.49 8.04
C PHE A 101 -12.63 -12.22 6.89
N MET A 102 -12.21 -11.35 5.94
CA MET A 102 -13.07 -10.86 4.88
C MET A 102 -12.44 -10.99 3.49
N ASP A 103 -13.24 -11.46 2.51
CA ASP A 103 -12.89 -11.44 1.09
C ASP A 103 -13.39 -10.17 0.40
N LEU A 104 -12.48 -9.26 0.08
CA LEU A 104 -12.79 -8.01 -0.64
C LEU A 104 -13.19 -8.23 -2.11
N ASN A 105 -12.96 -9.42 -2.67
CA ASN A 105 -13.37 -9.73 -4.04
C ASN A 105 -14.89 -9.92 -4.17
N THR A 106 -15.58 -10.25 -3.08
CA THR A 106 -17.01 -10.60 -3.04
C THR A 106 -17.87 -9.65 -2.21
N ASP A 107 -17.26 -8.60 -1.64
CA ASP A 107 -17.95 -7.57 -0.86
C ASP A 107 -18.89 -6.72 -1.73
N ASP A 108 -19.85 -6.04 -1.08
CA ASP A 108 -20.61 -4.95 -1.69
C ASP A 108 -19.65 -3.93 -2.29
N ARG A 109 -20.01 -3.37 -3.44
CA ARG A 109 -19.09 -2.57 -4.23
C ARG A 109 -19.61 -1.17 -4.51
N ILE A 110 -18.68 -0.22 -4.53
CA ILE A 110 -18.91 1.17 -4.92
C ILE A 110 -18.13 1.50 -6.20
N PRO A 111 -18.64 2.39 -7.07
CA PRO A 111 -17.92 2.82 -8.26
C PRO A 111 -16.74 3.72 -7.88
N VAL A 112 -15.65 3.61 -8.64
CA VAL A 112 -14.50 4.50 -8.57
C VAL A 112 -14.05 4.89 -9.98
N PRO A 113 -13.61 6.15 -10.17
CA PRO A 113 -13.15 6.63 -11.47
C PRO A 113 -11.82 5.99 -11.87
N ALA A 114 -11.66 5.73 -13.16
CA ALA A 114 -10.48 5.14 -13.75
C ALA A 114 -10.32 5.59 -15.21
N PHE A 115 -9.23 5.16 -15.86
CA PHE A 115 -8.97 5.38 -17.28
C PHE A 115 -8.70 4.05 -18.00
N ASP A 116 -9.18 3.95 -19.24
CA ASP A 116 -8.84 2.84 -20.14
C ASP A 116 -7.44 3.03 -20.78
N ASP A 117 -7.03 2.12 -21.67
CA ASP A 117 -5.74 2.16 -22.37
C ASP A 117 -5.61 3.33 -23.36
N HIS A 118 -6.71 3.96 -23.73
CA HIS A 118 -6.78 5.18 -24.56
C HIS A 118 -6.94 6.45 -23.73
N LEU A 119 -6.88 6.34 -22.40
CA LEU A 119 -7.10 7.40 -21.42
C LEU A 119 -8.52 7.97 -21.43
N ASN A 120 -9.50 7.22 -21.93
CA ASN A 120 -10.90 7.61 -21.78
C ASN A 120 -11.38 7.29 -20.36
N PRO A 121 -12.27 8.11 -19.80
CA PRO A 121 -12.90 7.80 -18.50
C PRO A 121 -13.60 6.45 -18.51
N GLN A 122 -13.35 5.64 -17.48
CA GLN A 122 -14.08 4.41 -17.20
C GLN A 122 -14.40 4.30 -15.72
N THR A 123 -15.30 3.40 -15.36
CA THR A 123 -15.65 3.09 -13.98
C THR A 123 -15.14 1.71 -13.62
N LEU A 124 -14.39 1.62 -12.53
CA LEU A 124 -14.09 0.38 -11.82
C LEU A 124 -14.94 0.28 -10.56
N TYR A 125 -14.90 -0.87 -9.92
CA TYR A 125 -15.62 -1.11 -8.67
C TYR A 125 -14.68 -1.60 -7.59
N MET A 126 -14.81 -1.04 -6.38
CA MET A 126 -14.05 -1.44 -5.20
C MET A 126 -14.98 -1.78 -4.03
N SER A 127 -14.44 -2.45 -3.02
CA SER A 127 -15.16 -2.83 -1.82
C SER A 127 -15.73 -1.60 -1.12
N LYS A 128 -17.02 -1.66 -0.76
CA LYS A 128 -17.72 -0.63 -0.01
C LYS A 128 -17.17 -0.49 1.42
N ARG A 129 -16.60 -1.56 1.98
CA ARG A 129 -16.04 -1.58 3.33
C ARG A 129 -15.02 -0.47 3.58
N LEU A 130 -14.28 -0.03 2.53
CA LEU A 130 -13.33 1.07 2.66
C LEU A 130 -13.98 2.37 3.16
N SER A 131 -15.18 2.70 2.66
CA SER A 131 -15.88 3.92 3.05
C SER A 131 -16.48 3.86 4.47
N GLU A 132 -16.61 2.65 5.02
CA GLU A 132 -17.23 2.37 6.31
C GLU A 132 -16.21 2.14 7.44
N SER A 133 -14.91 2.04 7.12
CA SER A 133 -13.86 1.63 8.05
C SER A 133 -12.78 2.69 8.24
N TYR A 134 -12.07 2.61 9.37
CA TYR A 134 -10.71 3.13 9.51
C TYR A 134 -9.76 2.15 8.83
N VAL A 135 -9.11 2.58 7.76
CA VAL A 135 -8.38 1.71 6.85
C VAL A 135 -6.89 1.70 7.19
N VAL A 136 -6.39 0.54 7.59
CA VAL A 136 -4.97 0.31 7.90
C VAL A 136 -4.34 -0.53 6.79
N SER A 137 -3.39 0.05 6.05
CA SER A 137 -2.61 -0.67 5.05
C SER A 137 -1.35 -1.25 5.68
N VAL A 138 -1.19 -2.58 5.64
CA VAL A 138 0.06 -3.25 6.03
C VAL A 138 0.62 -3.97 4.82
N CYS A 139 1.80 -3.58 4.33
CA CYS A 139 2.33 -4.13 3.08
C CYS A 139 3.85 -4.31 3.12
N PRO A 140 4.39 -5.30 2.39
CA PRO A 140 5.82 -5.38 2.19
C PRO A 140 6.31 -4.30 1.22
N MET A 141 7.55 -3.90 1.37
CA MET A 141 8.27 -3.02 0.44
C MET A 141 8.64 -3.80 -0.81
N LYS A 142 8.06 -3.46 -1.99
CA LYS A 142 8.25 -4.25 -3.23
C LYS A 142 8.39 -3.40 -4.48
N THR A 143 9.18 -3.89 -5.44
CA THR A 143 9.11 -3.48 -6.85
C THR A 143 7.82 -3.98 -7.52
N HIS A 144 7.51 -3.43 -8.69
CA HIS A 144 6.31 -3.78 -9.45
C HIS A 144 6.56 -3.74 -10.96
N ASN A 145 5.81 -4.53 -11.72
CA ASN A 145 5.94 -4.64 -13.17
C ASN A 145 5.23 -3.57 -14.02
N ASN A 146 4.52 -2.60 -13.40
CA ASN A 146 3.81 -1.54 -14.15
C ASN A 146 4.03 -0.13 -13.59
N VAL A 147 4.36 0.02 -12.31
CA VAL A 147 4.38 1.31 -11.61
C VAL A 147 5.59 1.47 -10.69
N VAL A 148 6.67 0.81 -11.00
CA VAL A 148 7.97 0.81 -10.30
C VAL A 148 7.90 0.16 -8.92
N VAL A 149 7.05 0.66 -8.02
CA VAL A 149 6.93 0.15 -6.65
C VAL A 149 5.49 -0.22 -6.28
N THR A 150 5.35 -1.16 -5.35
CA THR A 150 4.11 -1.46 -4.63
C THR A 150 4.33 -1.15 -3.17
N LEU A 151 3.56 -0.19 -2.65
CA LEU A 151 3.59 0.25 -1.26
C LEU A 151 2.15 0.37 -0.73
N GLY A 152 1.94 1.16 0.34
CA GLY A 152 0.69 1.21 1.06
C GLY A 152 -0.51 1.71 0.28
N LEU A 153 -0.34 2.78 -0.51
CA LEU A 153 -1.42 3.34 -1.33
C LEU A 153 -1.89 2.34 -2.39
N LYS A 154 -0.95 1.79 -3.17
CA LYS A 154 -1.30 0.80 -4.19
C LYS A 154 -1.89 -0.47 -3.60
N ASN A 155 -1.42 -0.90 -2.41
CA ASN A 155 -2.01 -2.03 -1.70
C ASN A 155 -3.52 -1.81 -1.45
N ILE A 156 -3.92 -0.61 -1.08
CA ILE A 156 -5.35 -0.28 -0.92
C ILE A 156 -6.03 -0.16 -2.29
N LEU A 157 -5.58 0.72 -3.16
CA LEU A 157 -6.30 1.07 -4.38
C LEU A 157 -6.55 -0.11 -5.32
N VAL A 158 -5.56 -1.00 -5.48
CA VAL A 158 -5.70 -2.19 -6.34
C VAL A 158 -6.23 -3.40 -5.57
N GLY A 159 -5.74 -3.59 -4.35
CA GLY A 159 -6.07 -4.77 -3.56
C GLY A 159 -7.51 -4.81 -3.06
N THR A 160 -8.24 -3.70 -3.14
CA THR A 160 -9.66 -3.61 -2.75
C THR A 160 -10.61 -3.54 -3.95
N LEU A 161 -10.10 -3.56 -5.18
CA LEU A 161 -10.93 -3.71 -6.37
C LEU A 161 -11.69 -5.04 -6.31
N SER A 162 -12.99 -4.99 -6.64
CA SER A 162 -13.94 -6.09 -6.47
C SER A 162 -13.75 -7.18 -7.52
N GLY A 163 -12.97 -8.19 -7.16
CA GLY A 163 -12.70 -9.35 -8.01
C GLY A 163 -11.53 -9.16 -8.99
N VAL A 164 -11.12 -10.27 -9.58
CA VAL A 164 -9.95 -10.36 -10.46
C VAL A 164 -10.13 -9.53 -11.74
N GLU A 165 -11.36 -9.44 -12.26
CA GLU A 165 -11.62 -8.71 -13.51
C GLU A 165 -11.38 -7.20 -13.36
N GLU A 166 -11.80 -6.58 -12.24
CA GLU A 166 -11.53 -5.17 -11.99
C GLU A 166 -10.02 -4.92 -11.85
N LYS A 167 -9.30 -5.85 -11.21
CA LYS A 167 -7.83 -5.80 -11.10
C LYS A 167 -7.13 -5.93 -12.46
N ARG A 168 -7.69 -6.69 -13.41
CA ARG A 168 -7.16 -6.79 -14.79
C ARG A 168 -7.40 -5.52 -15.59
N LYS A 169 -8.56 -4.88 -15.41
CA LYS A 169 -8.91 -3.64 -16.11
C LYS A 169 -7.97 -2.48 -15.80
N ILE A 170 -7.43 -2.39 -14.57
CA ILE A 170 -6.52 -1.31 -14.20
C ILE A 170 -5.11 -1.46 -14.82
N HIS A 171 -4.69 -2.69 -15.19
CA HIS A 171 -3.37 -2.94 -15.77
C HIS A 171 -3.39 -2.76 -17.29
N LYS A 172 -3.51 -1.52 -17.76
CA LYS A 172 -3.65 -1.11 -19.17
C LYS A 172 -2.50 -0.22 -19.68
N GLY A 173 -1.28 -0.55 -19.30
CA GLY A 173 -0.07 0.21 -19.65
C GLY A 173 0.27 1.31 -18.65
N SER A 174 1.53 1.75 -18.69
CA SER A 174 2.12 2.63 -17.67
C SER A 174 1.38 3.96 -17.49
N LYS A 175 0.87 4.57 -18.56
CA LYS A 175 0.14 5.85 -18.46
C LYS A 175 -1.20 5.67 -17.75
N ALA A 176 -2.04 4.75 -18.25
CA ALA A 176 -3.39 4.55 -17.74
C ALA A 176 -3.41 4.13 -16.28
N ILE A 177 -2.55 3.21 -15.86
CA ILE A 177 -2.51 2.75 -14.47
C ILE A 177 -2.04 3.86 -13.50
N ASN A 178 -1.01 4.65 -13.86
CA ASN A 178 -0.53 5.74 -13.01
C ASN A 178 -1.60 6.82 -12.84
N LEU A 179 -2.30 7.21 -13.92
CA LEU A 179 -3.41 8.16 -13.85
C LEU A 179 -4.58 7.63 -13.05
N THR A 180 -4.97 6.36 -13.28
CA THR A 180 -6.07 5.72 -12.54
C THR A 180 -5.78 5.68 -11.04
N LEU A 181 -4.60 5.24 -10.64
CA LEU A 181 -4.23 5.22 -9.22
C LEU A 181 -4.24 6.62 -8.61
N ALA A 182 -3.76 7.63 -9.31
CA ALA A 182 -3.80 9.01 -8.85
C ALA A 182 -5.23 9.56 -8.75
N LYS A 183 -6.10 9.27 -9.73
CA LYS A 183 -7.53 9.66 -9.68
C LYS A 183 -8.23 8.99 -8.50
N MET A 184 -8.03 7.69 -8.29
CA MET A 184 -8.59 6.97 -7.15
C MET A 184 -8.06 7.52 -5.81
N ALA A 185 -6.79 7.93 -5.75
CA ALA A 185 -6.18 8.50 -4.55
C ALA A 185 -6.79 9.86 -4.13
N GLN A 186 -7.53 10.53 -5.01
CA GLN A 186 -8.30 11.72 -4.60
C GLN A 186 -9.46 11.36 -3.64
N HIS A 187 -9.98 10.14 -3.74
CA HIS A 187 -11.15 9.66 -2.99
C HIS A 187 -10.79 8.69 -1.87
N VAL A 188 -9.74 7.88 -2.06
CA VAL A 188 -9.35 6.79 -1.15
C VAL A 188 -7.85 6.85 -0.84
N VAL A 189 -7.53 7.07 0.42
CA VAL A 189 -6.17 6.97 0.98
C VAL A 189 -6.27 6.20 2.29
N PRO A 190 -5.38 5.27 2.62
CA PRO A 190 -5.39 4.61 3.92
C PRO A 190 -5.20 5.62 5.06
N ASP A 191 -5.92 5.42 6.17
CA ASP A 191 -5.85 6.25 7.38
C ASP A 191 -4.56 6.00 8.18
N LEU A 192 -4.01 4.78 8.08
CA LEU A 192 -2.71 4.38 8.63
C LEU A 192 -2.02 3.45 7.65
N THR A 193 -0.74 3.66 7.44
CA THR A 193 0.10 2.81 6.57
C THR A 193 1.31 2.33 7.33
N VAL A 194 1.58 1.02 7.24
CA VAL A 194 2.78 0.34 7.72
C VAL A 194 3.42 -0.37 6.53
N ILE A 195 4.64 0.00 6.18
CA ILE A 195 5.42 -0.59 5.10
C ILE A 195 6.55 -1.41 5.73
N ASP A 196 6.44 -2.73 5.64
CA ASP A 196 7.43 -3.69 6.10
C ASP A 196 8.54 -3.85 5.06
N GLY A 197 9.70 -3.26 5.34
CA GLY A 197 10.94 -3.38 4.58
C GLY A 197 11.99 -4.20 5.32
N VAL A 198 11.64 -4.96 6.37
CA VAL A 198 12.63 -5.84 7.03
C VAL A 198 13.21 -6.81 6.01
N ILE A 199 12.36 -7.48 5.25
CA ILE A 199 12.73 -8.19 4.02
C ILE A 199 11.74 -7.76 2.94
N GLY A 200 12.21 -6.93 1.99
CA GLY A 200 11.45 -6.51 0.84
C GLY A 200 11.67 -7.41 -0.38
N MET A 201 10.99 -7.11 -1.48
CA MET A 201 11.15 -7.78 -2.78
C MET A 201 11.67 -6.79 -3.82
N GLN A 202 12.74 -7.14 -4.49
CA GLN A 202 13.35 -6.38 -5.59
C GLN A 202 13.36 -7.16 -6.90
N GLY A 203 13.71 -6.51 -8.01
CA GLY A 203 13.73 -7.12 -9.36
C GLY A 203 12.32 -7.33 -9.90
N ASP A 204 12.01 -8.52 -10.38
CA ASP A 204 10.75 -8.86 -11.08
C ASP A 204 9.53 -8.97 -10.13
N GLY A 205 9.32 -7.96 -9.26
CA GLY A 205 8.10 -7.86 -8.47
C GLY A 205 6.84 -7.63 -9.33
N PRO A 206 5.66 -7.86 -8.82
CA PRO A 206 5.32 -8.04 -7.41
C PRO A 206 5.30 -9.51 -6.93
N ILE A 207 5.73 -10.50 -7.76
CA ILE A 207 5.61 -11.94 -7.47
C ILE A 207 6.94 -12.67 -7.64
N ASP A 208 7.66 -12.42 -8.74
CA ASP A 208 8.81 -13.21 -9.18
C ASP A 208 10.16 -12.56 -8.84
N GLY A 209 10.14 -11.53 -7.98
CA GLY A 209 11.34 -10.88 -7.46
C GLY A 209 12.08 -11.73 -6.43
N PHE A 210 13.15 -11.18 -5.89
CA PHE A 210 13.99 -11.80 -4.89
C PHE A 210 14.16 -10.91 -3.65
N GLU A 211 14.61 -11.49 -2.56
CA GLU A 211 14.71 -10.81 -1.26
C GLU A 211 15.66 -9.60 -1.29
N MET A 212 15.27 -8.57 -0.56
CA MET A 212 16.10 -7.42 -0.21
C MET A 212 15.97 -7.16 1.30
N PRO A 213 16.96 -7.55 2.11
CA PRO A 213 16.97 -7.23 3.53
C PRO A 213 17.31 -5.74 3.72
N SER A 214 16.27 -4.92 3.84
CA SER A 214 16.44 -3.48 4.07
C SER A 214 16.42 -3.14 5.56
N ASN A 215 15.91 -4.04 6.41
CA ASN A 215 15.89 -3.91 7.87
C ASN A 215 15.22 -2.61 8.35
N VAL A 216 14.18 -2.18 7.66
CA VAL A 216 13.44 -0.95 8.00
C VAL A 216 11.94 -1.18 8.01
N VAL A 217 11.25 -0.37 8.82
CA VAL A 217 9.79 -0.21 8.75
C VAL A 217 9.48 1.27 8.62
N VAL A 218 8.56 1.61 7.72
CA VAL A 218 8.06 2.98 7.52
C VAL A 218 6.60 3.02 7.90
N ALA A 219 6.17 4.02 8.69
CA ALA A 219 4.76 4.20 9.00
C ALA A 219 4.33 5.67 8.98
N SER A 220 3.06 5.92 8.63
CA SER A 220 2.42 7.24 8.69
C SER A 220 0.90 7.12 8.75
N HIS A 221 0.26 8.09 9.40
CA HIS A 221 -1.19 8.33 9.33
C HIS A 221 -1.62 8.91 7.97
N HIS A 222 -0.70 9.09 7.02
CA HIS A 222 -0.96 9.62 5.68
C HIS A 222 -0.32 8.71 4.63
N GLY A 223 -1.14 7.90 3.94
CA GLY A 223 -0.65 6.84 3.05
C GLY A 223 0.26 7.32 1.90
N ILE A 224 -0.02 8.49 1.30
CA ILE A 224 0.84 9.02 0.23
C ILE A 224 2.21 9.42 0.79
N ALA A 225 2.25 10.07 1.95
CA ALA A 225 3.52 10.46 2.57
C ALA A 225 4.36 9.24 2.97
N ALA A 226 3.72 8.18 3.52
CA ALA A 226 4.39 6.92 3.80
C ALA A 226 5.03 6.32 2.54
N ASP A 227 4.29 6.28 1.43
CA ASP A 227 4.78 5.72 0.17
C ASP A 227 5.92 6.56 -0.42
N VAL A 228 5.86 7.90 -0.31
CA VAL A 228 6.94 8.80 -0.77
C VAL A 228 8.23 8.56 0.00
N VAL A 229 8.17 8.40 1.31
CA VAL A 229 9.36 8.07 2.12
C VAL A 229 9.81 6.63 1.85
N GLY A 230 8.87 5.68 1.75
CA GLY A 230 9.16 4.28 1.43
C GLY A 230 9.90 4.12 0.10
N LEU A 231 9.47 4.81 -0.97
CA LEU A 231 10.17 4.76 -2.27
C LEU A 231 11.58 5.34 -2.20
N GLN A 232 11.80 6.41 -1.41
CA GLN A 232 13.13 7.00 -1.22
C GLN A 232 14.07 6.06 -0.47
N VAL A 233 13.55 5.34 0.51
CA VAL A 233 14.28 4.27 1.21
C VAL A 233 14.68 3.15 0.25
N MET A 234 13.82 2.80 -0.72
CA MET A 234 14.14 1.82 -1.78
C MET A 234 15.17 2.34 -2.79
N GLY A 235 15.53 3.61 -2.75
CA GLY A 235 16.49 4.21 -3.67
C GLY A 235 15.89 4.84 -4.93
N TYR A 236 14.58 4.89 -5.04
CA TYR A 236 13.87 5.53 -6.17
C TYR A 236 13.63 7.02 -5.93
N ASP A 237 13.54 7.77 -7.03
CA ASP A 237 13.09 9.17 -7.03
C ASP A 237 11.58 9.25 -7.31
N LEU A 238 10.90 10.25 -6.73
CA LEU A 238 9.47 10.48 -6.95
C LEU A 238 9.11 10.63 -8.43
N ASN A 239 10.02 11.19 -9.24
CA ASN A 239 9.79 11.35 -10.67
C ASN A 239 9.80 10.02 -11.45
N GLN A 240 10.18 8.91 -10.83
CA GLN A 240 10.09 7.58 -11.43
C GLN A 240 8.73 6.92 -11.18
N VAL A 241 7.94 7.41 -10.20
CA VAL A 241 6.70 6.76 -9.74
C VAL A 241 5.49 7.66 -10.01
N GLY A 242 4.90 7.49 -11.19
CA GLY A 242 3.90 8.42 -11.73
C GLY A 242 2.67 8.58 -10.85
N TYR A 243 2.10 7.48 -10.30
CA TYR A 243 0.89 7.59 -9.48
C TYR A 243 1.12 8.39 -8.19
N LEU A 244 2.29 8.30 -7.58
CA LEU A 244 2.61 9.10 -6.39
C LEU A 244 2.83 10.56 -6.76
N ARG A 245 3.55 10.81 -7.86
CA ARG A 245 3.79 12.16 -8.35
C ARG A 245 2.46 12.88 -8.64
N TYR A 246 1.58 12.27 -9.41
CA TYR A 246 0.26 12.83 -9.72
C TYR A 246 -0.63 12.95 -8.47
N ALA A 247 -0.64 11.95 -7.58
CA ALA A 247 -1.43 12.00 -6.36
C ALA A 247 -1.01 13.13 -5.42
N MET A 248 0.29 13.41 -5.30
CA MET A 248 0.79 14.55 -4.53
C MET A 248 0.30 15.87 -5.10
N GLU A 249 0.44 16.07 -6.42
CA GLU A 249 0.01 17.30 -7.09
C GLU A 249 -1.51 17.51 -6.97
N LEU A 250 -2.32 16.46 -7.23
CA LEU A 250 -3.78 16.52 -7.11
C LEU A 250 -4.29 16.81 -5.70
N ARG A 251 -3.50 16.49 -4.67
CA ARG A 251 -3.84 16.75 -3.27
C ARG A 251 -3.10 17.96 -2.69
N ASN A 252 -2.40 18.72 -3.52
CA ASN A 252 -1.58 19.87 -3.11
C ASN A 252 -0.60 19.53 -1.97
N LEU A 253 0.00 18.33 -2.03
CA LEU A 253 1.00 17.86 -1.06
C LEU A 253 2.41 18.10 -1.63
N ALA A 254 3.23 18.84 -0.90
CA ALA A 254 4.64 19.06 -1.23
C ALA A 254 5.56 18.15 -0.40
N LEU A 255 6.79 17.93 -0.88
CA LEU A 255 7.80 17.20 -0.10
C LEU A 255 8.12 17.90 1.23
N ASP A 256 8.09 19.23 1.25
CA ASP A 256 8.34 20.04 2.44
C ASP A 256 7.23 19.92 3.51
N ASP A 257 6.06 19.35 3.16
CA ASP A 257 4.99 19.04 4.11
C ASP A 257 5.25 17.76 4.90
N ILE A 258 6.26 16.95 4.51
CA ILE A 258 6.61 15.67 5.10
C ILE A 258 7.79 15.82 6.06
N GLU A 259 7.57 15.42 7.31
CA GLU A 259 8.60 15.35 8.36
C GLU A 259 8.98 13.89 8.63
N VAL A 260 10.22 13.52 8.35
CA VAL A 260 10.74 12.19 8.68
C VAL A 260 11.19 12.18 10.14
N VAL A 261 10.70 11.22 10.93
CA VAL A 261 11.07 11.01 12.33
C VAL A 261 11.66 9.61 12.54
N GLY A 262 12.58 9.47 13.50
CA GLY A 262 13.36 8.26 13.71
C GLY A 262 14.65 8.28 12.89
N GLU A 263 14.91 7.24 12.10
CA GLU A 263 16.09 7.18 11.25
C GLU A 263 15.99 8.15 10.05
N SER A 264 17.12 8.64 9.57
CA SER A 264 17.13 9.44 8.34
C SER A 264 17.11 8.54 7.10
N ILE A 265 16.50 9.03 6.01
CA ILE A 265 16.51 8.31 4.72
C ILE A 265 17.93 7.97 4.28
N ASP A 266 18.85 8.92 4.38
CA ASP A 266 20.25 8.72 3.95
C ASP A 266 20.97 7.59 4.72
N THR A 267 20.58 7.35 5.97
CA THR A 267 21.17 6.28 6.80
C THR A 267 20.68 4.90 6.40
N VAL A 268 19.40 4.78 6.00
CA VAL A 268 18.74 3.49 5.76
C VAL A 268 18.48 3.18 4.29
N LYS A 269 18.75 4.14 3.42
CA LYS A 269 18.53 4.01 1.98
C LYS A 269 19.33 2.84 1.41
N VAL A 270 18.62 2.00 0.64
CA VAL A 270 19.18 0.88 -0.11
C VAL A 270 18.80 1.02 -1.58
N SER A 271 19.59 0.40 -2.48
CA SER A 271 19.26 0.43 -3.91
C SER A 271 18.61 -0.88 -4.31
N TYR A 272 17.30 -0.85 -4.49
CA TYR A 272 16.57 -2.00 -5.03
C TYR A 272 16.93 -2.21 -6.50
N ALA A 273 17.09 -3.47 -6.89
CA ALA A 273 17.23 -3.83 -8.30
C ALA A 273 15.91 -3.54 -9.04
N ASP A 274 16.04 -2.91 -10.20
CA ASP A 274 14.91 -2.59 -11.06
C ASP A 274 14.20 -3.85 -11.58
N HIS A 275 12.92 -3.70 -11.88
CA HIS A 275 12.20 -4.68 -12.70
C HIS A 275 12.77 -4.67 -14.12
N LYS A 276 12.81 -5.82 -14.80
CA LYS A 276 13.32 -5.95 -16.19
C LYS A 276 12.63 -4.99 -17.18
N ASP A 277 11.37 -4.62 -16.93
CA ASP A 277 10.56 -3.73 -17.79
C ASP A 277 10.58 -2.27 -17.29
N ILE A 278 11.59 -1.85 -16.52
CA ILE A 278 11.65 -0.50 -15.92
C ILE A 278 11.57 0.61 -16.97
N GLU A 279 12.20 0.44 -18.12
CA GLU A 279 12.19 1.43 -19.19
C GLU A 279 10.77 1.69 -19.72
N GLU A 280 9.95 0.63 -19.87
CA GLU A 280 8.55 0.77 -20.26
C GLU A 280 7.73 1.43 -19.15
N GLN A 281 7.96 1.09 -17.91
CA GLN A 281 7.28 1.69 -16.77
C GLN A 281 7.52 3.21 -16.69
N LEU A 282 8.73 3.67 -16.99
CA LEU A 282 9.10 5.08 -16.97
C LEU A 282 8.48 5.91 -18.13
N THR A 283 7.72 5.30 -19.04
CA THR A 283 6.97 6.01 -20.10
C THR A 283 5.65 6.62 -19.61
N TRP A 284 5.35 6.57 -18.33
CA TRP A 284 4.11 7.06 -17.72
C TRP A 284 3.85 8.58 -17.92
N PRO A 285 4.84 9.48 -17.99
CA PRO A 285 4.56 10.92 -18.04
C PRO A 285 3.72 11.29 -19.28
N LEU A 286 2.68 12.08 -19.04
CA LEU A 286 1.95 12.74 -20.12
C LEU A 286 2.71 13.98 -20.58
N GLN A 287 2.65 14.25 -21.88
CA GLN A 287 3.20 15.50 -22.44
C GLN A 287 2.16 16.61 -22.33
N GLY A 288 2.60 17.82 -21.96
CA GLY A 288 1.73 18.99 -21.85
C GLY A 288 0.96 19.07 -20.53
N ASP A 289 -0.16 19.81 -20.56
CA ASP A 289 -1.03 19.96 -19.39
C ASP A 289 -1.87 18.69 -19.19
N TRP A 290 -1.49 17.90 -18.19
CA TRP A 290 -2.18 16.66 -17.84
C TRP A 290 -3.38 16.86 -16.90
N HIS A 291 -3.56 18.07 -16.31
CA HIS A 291 -4.66 18.36 -15.37
C HIS A 291 -6.01 18.19 -16.03
N GLY A 292 -6.16 18.60 -17.30
CA GLY A 292 -7.42 18.44 -18.03
C GLY A 292 -7.89 16.99 -18.19
N VAL A 293 -7.02 16.00 -18.01
CA VAL A 293 -7.42 14.58 -18.01
C VAL A 293 -8.27 14.24 -16.78
N PHE A 294 -8.10 14.97 -15.67
CA PHE A 294 -8.82 14.76 -14.43
C PHE A 294 -10.11 15.58 -14.30
N ASP A 295 -10.36 16.54 -15.19
CA ASP A 295 -11.54 17.43 -15.15
C ASP A 295 -12.84 16.75 -15.62
N HIS A 296 -12.77 15.51 -16.08
CA HIS A 296 -13.94 14.73 -16.50
C HIS A 296 -14.39 13.85 -15.31
N ASP A 297 -15.43 14.31 -14.61
CA ASP A 297 -16.21 13.54 -13.63
C ASP A 297 -17.29 12.70 -14.32
#